data_0dd7f41044805ab2b1260a48e1c390be
#
_entry.id   0dd7f41044805ab2b1260a48e1c390be
#
_cell.length_a   1.000
_cell.length_b   1.000
_cell.length_c   1.000
_cell.angle_alpha   90.00
_cell.angle_beta   90.00
_cell.angle_gamma   90.00
#
_symmetry.space_group_name_H-M   'P 1'
#
loop_
_entity.id
_entity.type
_entity.pdbx_description
1 polymer ?
#
loop_
_entity_poly.entity_id
_entity_poly.type
_entity_poly.pdbx_seq_one_letter_code
_entity_poly.pdbx_strand_id
1 'polypeptide(L)'
;MDLKNDGLKHEIIKEALKITREARYQILDEIMLPCINEPRHELAKTAPKMIKMTINPDKIREVIGSGGKVIQKICADTGCKIDIEDSGNIYIASEDIEACRAARSTIESIVFEPEVGKLYYGKVVRIIPIGAFVELAPGKDGMIHIKDLEFKRTEKVEDVLNIGDMTWVKVMEIDDRGRVNLSRKDAIKEREAMGLRD
;
A
#
# COMPACT_ATOMS: atom_id res chain seq x y z
N MET A 1 16.96 -25.96 34.23
CA MET A 1 16.80 -27.24 34.97
C MET A 1 17.96 -27.30 35.95
N ASP A 2 17.65 -27.36 37.22
CA ASP A 2 18.67 -27.49 38.27
C ASP A 2 18.81 -28.93 38.70
N LEU A 3 20.03 -29.44 38.68
CA LEU A 3 20.35 -30.76 39.16
C LEU A 3 21.09 -30.62 40.52
N LYS A 4 20.61 -31.35 41.51
CA LYS A 4 21.23 -31.40 42.87
C LYS A 4 22.16 -32.59 43.05
N ASN A 5 22.75 -33.05 41.97
CA ASN A 5 23.70 -34.15 41.94
C ASN A 5 24.91 -33.80 41.06
N ASP A 6 25.94 -34.64 41.07
CA ASP A 6 27.22 -34.40 40.35
C ASP A 6 27.13 -34.54 38.83
N GLY A 7 25.92 -34.45 38.25
CA GLY A 7 25.69 -34.53 36.83
C GLY A 7 24.96 -35.82 36.39
N LEU A 8 24.67 -35.89 35.05
CA LEU A 8 24.03 -37.06 34.43
C LEU A 8 25.00 -37.79 33.51
N LYS A 9 24.92 -39.13 33.50
CA LYS A 9 25.67 -39.93 32.54
C LYS A 9 25.14 -39.69 31.12
N HIS A 10 26.05 -39.80 30.14
CA HIS A 10 25.72 -39.58 28.73
C HIS A 10 24.59 -40.53 28.22
N GLU A 11 24.59 -41.76 28.70
CA GLU A 11 23.56 -42.77 28.35
C GLU A 11 22.18 -42.33 28.78
N ILE A 12 22.05 -41.79 30.01
CA ILE A 12 20.76 -41.28 30.54
C ILE A 12 20.27 -40.09 29.72
N ILE A 13 21.19 -39.21 29.32
CA ILE A 13 20.83 -38.04 28.47
C ILE A 13 20.34 -38.50 27.09
N LYS A 14 21.01 -39.48 26.47
CA LYS A 14 20.62 -40.02 25.17
C LYS A 14 19.24 -40.69 25.24
N GLU A 15 18.99 -41.48 26.28
CA GLU A 15 17.72 -42.17 26.49
C GLU A 15 16.60 -41.15 26.75
N ALA A 16 16.82 -40.14 27.58
CA ALA A 16 15.86 -39.08 27.85
C ALA A 16 15.50 -38.31 26.59
N LEU A 17 16.49 -37.97 25.75
CA LEU A 17 16.26 -37.29 24.46
C LEU A 17 15.46 -38.16 23.49
N LYS A 18 15.68 -39.48 23.46
CA LYS A 18 14.93 -40.40 22.64
C LYS A 18 13.46 -40.47 23.08
N ILE A 19 13.21 -40.73 24.37
CA ILE A 19 11.86 -40.82 24.93
C ILE A 19 11.11 -39.48 24.75
N THR A 20 11.73 -38.38 25.07
CA THR A 20 11.08 -37.07 24.91
C THR A 20 10.84 -36.68 23.44
N ARG A 21 11.66 -37.19 22.51
CA ARG A 21 11.39 -37.03 21.07
C ARG A 21 10.11 -37.75 20.66
N GLU A 22 10.00 -39.01 21.03
CA GLU A 22 8.82 -39.84 20.74
C GLU A 22 7.56 -39.21 21.33
N ALA A 23 7.59 -38.79 22.60
CA ALA A 23 6.47 -38.10 23.25
C ALA A 23 6.09 -36.78 22.55
N ARG A 24 7.08 -35.96 22.10
CA ARG A 24 6.78 -34.74 21.34
C ARG A 24 6.11 -35.02 20.00
N TYR A 25 6.57 -36.04 19.27
CA TYR A 25 5.93 -36.43 18.01
C TYR A 25 4.51 -36.92 18.24
N GLN A 26 4.28 -37.72 19.26
CA GLN A 26 2.95 -38.19 19.62
C GLN A 26 2.01 -36.99 19.89
N ILE A 27 2.44 -36.00 20.67
CA ILE A 27 1.64 -34.80 20.96
C ILE A 27 1.37 -34.00 19.68
N LEU A 28 2.37 -33.84 18.82
CA LEU A 28 2.23 -33.10 17.56
C LEU A 28 1.25 -33.82 16.62
N ASP A 29 1.46 -35.12 16.39
CA ASP A 29 0.75 -35.85 15.36
C ASP A 29 -0.67 -36.24 15.79
N GLU A 30 -0.86 -36.69 17.05
CA GLU A 30 -2.14 -37.18 17.53
C GLU A 30 -3.04 -36.11 18.13
N ILE A 31 -2.47 -35.01 18.65
CA ILE A 31 -3.23 -33.97 19.38
C ILE A 31 -3.23 -32.63 18.63
N MET A 32 -2.07 -32.15 18.25
CA MET A 32 -1.97 -30.78 17.70
C MET A 32 -2.39 -30.71 16.23
N LEU A 33 -1.88 -31.58 15.37
CA LEU A 33 -2.21 -31.58 13.94
C LEU A 33 -3.70 -31.85 13.65
N PRO A 34 -4.42 -32.75 14.38
CA PRO A 34 -5.85 -32.88 14.21
C PRO A 34 -6.67 -31.66 14.61
N CYS A 35 -6.15 -30.84 15.53
CA CYS A 35 -6.80 -29.57 15.93
C CYS A 35 -6.46 -28.42 15.02
N ILE A 36 -5.19 -28.29 14.64
CA ILE A 36 -4.68 -27.18 13.80
C ILE A 36 -3.54 -27.74 12.94
N ASN A 37 -3.83 -28.14 11.71
CA ASN A 37 -2.85 -28.65 10.76
C ASN A 37 -2.04 -27.55 10.04
N GLU A 38 -2.61 -26.36 9.94
CA GLU A 38 -1.99 -25.20 9.27
C GLU A 38 -2.16 -23.92 10.10
N PRO A 39 -1.25 -22.95 9.98
CA PRO A 39 -1.42 -21.64 10.60
C PRO A 39 -2.70 -20.98 10.10
N ARG A 40 -3.39 -20.28 10.96
CA ARG A 40 -4.55 -19.48 10.56
C ARG A 40 -4.12 -18.37 9.59
N HIS A 41 -4.91 -18.15 8.54
CA HIS A 41 -4.64 -17.08 7.57
C HIS A 41 -4.77 -15.68 8.21
N GLU A 42 -5.64 -15.55 9.20
CA GLU A 42 -5.86 -14.30 9.90
C GLU A 42 -5.47 -14.39 11.37
N LEU A 43 -4.91 -13.31 11.88
CA LEU A 43 -4.62 -13.15 13.29
C LEU A 43 -5.93 -13.05 14.10
N ALA A 44 -5.87 -13.43 15.37
CA ALA A 44 -7.00 -13.22 16.28
C ALA A 44 -7.41 -11.75 16.33
N LYS A 45 -8.69 -11.48 16.59
CA LYS A 45 -9.21 -10.10 16.65
C LYS A 45 -8.47 -9.21 17.65
N THR A 46 -8.01 -9.81 18.75
CA THR A 46 -7.28 -9.10 19.83
C THR A 46 -5.76 -9.08 19.62
N ALA A 47 -5.23 -9.74 18.59
CA ALA A 47 -3.82 -9.70 18.32
C ALA A 47 -3.44 -8.37 17.65
N PRO A 48 -2.35 -7.71 18.07
CA PRO A 48 -1.86 -6.53 17.40
C PRO A 48 -1.51 -6.86 15.96
N LYS A 49 -1.99 -6.04 15.04
CA LYS A 49 -1.79 -6.21 13.59
C LYS A 49 -0.73 -5.23 13.14
N MET A 50 0.12 -5.67 12.23
CA MET A 50 1.19 -4.85 11.68
C MET A 50 1.18 -4.95 10.16
N ILE A 51 1.22 -3.80 9.49
CA ILE A 51 1.45 -3.70 8.06
C ILE A 51 2.85 -3.15 7.85
N LYS A 52 3.65 -3.86 7.06
CA LYS A 52 4.92 -3.36 6.55
C LYS A 52 4.72 -2.82 5.15
N MET A 53 5.26 -1.62 4.89
CA MET A 53 5.40 -1.06 3.55
C MET A 53 6.80 -0.48 3.36
N THR A 54 7.19 -0.29 2.11
CA THR A 54 8.49 0.30 1.78
C THR A 54 8.25 1.48 0.84
N ILE A 55 8.90 2.59 1.13
CA ILE A 55 8.86 3.81 0.31
C ILE A 55 10.27 4.18 -0.14
N ASN A 56 10.37 5.09 -1.12
CA ASN A 56 11.65 5.70 -1.45
C ASN A 56 12.18 6.48 -0.24
N PRO A 57 13.44 6.24 0.21
CA PRO A 57 14.04 6.96 1.33
C PRO A 57 14.01 8.49 1.18
N ASP A 58 14.10 9.01 -0.04
CA ASP A 58 14.03 10.44 -0.31
C ASP A 58 12.67 11.07 0.09
N LYS A 59 11.61 10.23 0.15
CA LYS A 59 10.24 10.62 0.53
C LYS A 59 9.96 10.57 2.02
N ILE A 60 10.86 10.03 2.81
CA ILE A 60 10.68 9.94 4.27
C ILE A 60 10.37 11.31 4.88
N ARG A 61 11.04 12.36 4.39
CA ARG A 61 10.83 13.73 4.88
C ARG A 61 9.43 14.25 4.60
N GLU A 62 8.80 13.85 3.48
CA GLU A 62 7.42 14.22 3.14
C GLU A 62 6.43 13.54 4.08
N VAL A 63 6.64 12.25 4.40
CA VAL A 63 5.82 11.47 5.32
C VAL A 63 5.93 11.95 6.76
N ILE A 64 7.13 12.29 7.21
CA ILE A 64 7.35 12.83 8.56
C ILE A 64 6.78 14.26 8.65
N GLY A 65 7.01 15.07 7.61
CA GLY A 65 6.63 16.47 7.56
C GLY A 65 7.48 17.37 8.47
N SER A 66 7.29 18.67 8.37
CA SER A 66 8.02 19.66 9.19
C SER A 66 7.76 19.44 10.68
N GLY A 67 8.81 19.11 11.43
CA GLY A 67 8.73 18.84 12.87
C GLY A 67 7.86 17.65 13.24
N GLY A 68 7.66 16.68 12.32
CA GLY A 68 6.86 15.49 12.58
C GLY A 68 5.34 15.70 12.50
N LYS A 69 4.86 16.85 12.03
CA LYS A 69 3.45 17.21 12.02
C LYS A 69 2.58 16.28 11.19
N VAL A 70 3.10 15.80 10.03
CA VAL A 70 2.34 14.96 9.11
C VAL A 70 2.13 13.57 9.73
N ILE A 71 3.20 12.94 10.20
CA ILE A 71 3.13 11.62 10.83
C ILE A 71 2.29 11.64 12.11
N GLN A 72 2.43 12.69 12.95
CA GLN A 72 1.62 12.85 14.16
C GLN A 72 0.13 12.99 13.82
N LYS A 73 -0.20 13.70 12.75
CA LYS A 73 -1.58 13.82 12.28
C LYS A 73 -2.11 12.46 11.81
N ILE A 74 -1.35 11.71 11.00
CA ILE A 74 -1.76 10.37 10.57
C ILE A 74 -2.01 9.46 11.78
N CYS A 75 -1.10 9.45 12.78
CA CYS A 75 -1.26 8.68 14.00
C CYS A 75 -2.51 9.09 14.79
N ALA A 76 -2.79 10.39 14.89
CA ALA A 76 -3.96 10.91 15.60
C ALA A 76 -5.28 10.56 14.90
N ASP A 77 -5.31 10.69 13.55
CA ASP A 77 -6.50 10.45 12.75
C ASP A 77 -6.84 8.94 12.66
N THR A 78 -5.83 8.06 12.67
CA THR A 78 -6.02 6.61 12.51
C THR A 78 -5.89 5.80 13.80
N GLY A 79 -5.32 6.37 14.85
CA GLY A 79 -5.00 5.64 16.09
C GLY A 79 -3.86 4.62 15.94
N CYS A 80 -3.13 4.64 14.84
CA CYS A 80 -2.03 3.74 14.58
C CYS A 80 -0.71 4.24 15.19
N LYS A 81 0.16 3.30 15.57
CA LYS A 81 1.57 3.57 15.81
C LYS A 81 2.34 3.35 14.51
N ILE A 82 3.16 4.33 14.11
CA ILE A 82 3.93 4.28 12.87
C ILE A 82 5.39 4.46 13.20
N ASP A 83 6.22 3.49 12.82
CA ASP A 83 7.67 3.52 12.96
C ASP A 83 8.29 3.55 11.56
N ILE A 84 9.25 4.44 11.31
CA ILE A 84 9.91 4.64 10.01
C ILE A 84 11.41 4.44 10.19
N GLU A 85 11.99 3.56 9.36
CA GLU A 85 13.44 3.35 9.28
C GLU A 85 14.05 4.22 8.17
N ASP A 86 15.31 4.58 8.32
CA ASP A 86 16.07 5.34 7.31
C ASP A 86 16.21 4.59 5.97
N SER A 87 16.03 3.27 6.00
CA SER A 87 15.97 2.41 4.81
C SER A 87 14.70 2.59 3.96
N GLY A 88 13.71 3.35 4.42
CA GLY A 88 12.42 3.52 3.79
C GLY A 88 11.37 2.48 4.19
N ASN A 89 11.69 1.56 5.13
CA ASN A 89 10.69 0.66 5.67
C ASN A 89 9.81 1.40 6.68
N ILE A 90 8.50 1.19 6.57
CA ILE A 90 7.49 1.75 7.48
C ILE A 90 6.69 0.60 8.07
N TYR A 91 6.56 0.61 9.39
CA TYR A 91 5.78 -0.35 10.15
C TYR A 91 4.59 0.38 10.76
N ILE A 92 3.39 -0.07 10.41
CA ILE A 92 2.12 0.51 10.89
C ILE A 92 1.46 -0.54 11.77
N ALA A 93 1.28 -0.24 13.04
CA ALA A 93 0.74 -1.17 14.04
C ALA A 93 -0.52 -0.59 14.69
N SER A 94 -1.58 -1.44 14.80
CA SER A 94 -2.82 -1.14 15.51
C SER A 94 -3.54 -2.43 15.90
N GLU A 95 -4.50 -2.35 16.79
CA GLU A 95 -5.44 -3.44 17.07
C GLU A 95 -6.44 -3.62 15.92
N ASP A 96 -6.76 -2.53 15.19
CA ASP A 96 -7.68 -2.54 14.05
C ASP A 96 -6.92 -2.54 12.71
N ILE A 97 -7.20 -3.55 11.88
CA ILE A 97 -6.59 -3.69 10.55
C ILE A 97 -7.06 -2.60 9.59
N GLU A 98 -8.29 -2.12 9.72
CA GLU A 98 -8.82 -1.07 8.86
C GLU A 98 -8.14 0.27 9.15
N ALA A 99 -7.82 0.55 10.42
CA ALA A 99 -7.00 1.70 10.80
C ALA A 99 -5.60 1.62 10.17
N CYS A 100 -4.97 0.44 10.19
CA CYS A 100 -3.68 0.25 9.53
C CYS A 100 -3.76 0.46 8.00
N ARG A 101 -4.84 0.00 7.36
CA ARG A 101 -5.07 0.20 5.92
C ARG A 101 -5.29 1.67 5.57
N ALA A 102 -6.06 2.39 6.39
CA ALA A 102 -6.28 3.83 6.23
C ALA A 102 -4.96 4.62 6.37
N ALA A 103 -4.15 4.31 7.39
CA ALA A 103 -2.83 4.92 7.56
C ALA A 103 -1.91 4.63 6.36
N ARG A 104 -1.88 3.38 5.90
CA ARG A 104 -1.13 2.99 4.72
C ARG A 104 -1.57 3.77 3.47
N SER A 105 -2.88 3.84 3.19
CA SER A 105 -3.41 4.57 2.05
C SER A 105 -3.06 6.06 2.09
N THR A 106 -3.08 6.66 3.29
CA THR A 106 -2.67 8.06 3.48
C THR A 106 -1.19 8.24 3.16
N ILE A 107 -0.31 7.35 3.64
CA ILE A 107 1.12 7.41 3.33
C ILE A 107 1.36 7.19 1.84
N GLU A 108 0.70 6.19 1.22
CA GLU A 108 0.80 5.93 -0.22
C GLU A 108 0.42 7.17 -1.05
N SER A 109 -0.60 7.91 -0.64
CA SER A 109 -1.02 9.15 -1.33
C SER A 109 0.01 10.28 -1.21
N ILE A 110 0.70 10.39 -0.06
CA ILE A 110 1.75 11.40 0.15
C ILE A 110 2.96 11.11 -0.74
N VAL A 111 3.39 9.85 -0.79
CA VAL A 111 4.59 9.43 -1.54
C VAL A 111 4.31 9.15 -3.02
N PHE A 112 3.03 9.22 -3.42
CA PHE A 112 2.63 8.94 -4.79
C PHE A 112 3.33 9.86 -5.77
N GLU A 113 3.96 9.27 -6.77
CA GLU A 113 4.52 9.96 -7.92
C GLU A 113 3.97 9.34 -9.21
N PRO A 114 3.36 10.13 -10.08
CA PRO A 114 2.92 9.63 -11.37
C PRO A 114 4.12 9.26 -12.23
N GLU A 115 4.06 8.10 -12.88
CA GLU A 115 5.12 7.64 -13.78
C GLU A 115 4.72 7.90 -15.22
N VAL A 116 5.64 8.47 -16.00
CA VAL A 116 5.43 8.71 -17.44
C VAL A 116 5.14 7.38 -18.16
N GLY A 117 4.13 7.39 -19.01
CA GLY A 117 3.69 6.22 -19.77
C GLY A 117 2.69 5.30 -19.05
N LYS A 118 2.46 5.44 -17.75
CA LYS A 118 1.48 4.63 -17.02
C LYS A 118 0.05 5.18 -17.13
N LEU A 119 -0.90 4.24 -17.02
CA LEU A 119 -2.34 4.52 -16.98
C LEU A 119 -2.80 4.69 -15.54
N TYR A 120 -3.63 5.70 -15.31
CA TYR A 120 -4.26 5.98 -14.02
C TYR A 120 -5.76 6.21 -14.19
N TYR A 121 -6.53 5.86 -13.18
CA TYR A 121 -7.96 6.13 -13.12
C TYR A 121 -8.21 7.23 -12.10
N GLY A 122 -8.56 8.43 -12.56
CA GLY A 122 -8.64 9.61 -11.72
C GLY A 122 -9.97 10.35 -11.87
N LYS A 123 -10.22 11.23 -10.90
CA LYS A 123 -11.42 12.06 -10.82
C LYS A 123 -11.19 13.44 -11.39
N VAL A 124 -12.09 13.91 -12.24
CA VAL A 124 -12.09 15.29 -12.74
C VAL A 124 -12.44 16.25 -11.58
N VAL A 125 -11.49 17.06 -11.17
CA VAL A 125 -11.65 18.02 -10.05
C VAL A 125 -11.92 19.44 -10.50
N ARG A 126 -11.47 19.79 -11.69
CA ARG A 126 -11.65 21.15 -12.23
C ARG A 126 -11.61 21.13 -13.76
N ILE A 127 -12.46 21.96 -14.38
CA ILE A 127 -12.48 22.19 -15.82
C ILE A 127 -12.10 23.66 -16.10
N ILE A 128 -11.31 23.85 -17.14
CA ILE A 128 -10.92 25.16 -17.68
C ILE A 128 -11.08 25.15 -19.20
N PRO A 129 -11.17 26.30 -19.87
CA PRO A 129 -11.38 26.36 -21.33
C PRO A 129 -10.36 25.59 -22.17
N ILE A 130 -9.14 25.42 -21.67
CA ILE A 130 -8.05 24.75 -22.37
C ILE A 130 -7.85 23.27 -21.98
N GLY A 131 -8.61 22.75 -20.98
CA GLY A 131 -8.46 21.36 -20.53
C GLY A 131 -9.18 21.04 -19.22
N ALA A 132 -8.93 19.86 -18.70
CA ALA A 132 -9.45 19.37 -17.43
C ALA A 132 -8.32 18.96 -16.49
N PHE A 133 -8.49 19.19 -15.20
CA PHE A 133 -7.61 18.68 -14.16
C PHE A 133 -8.20 17.39 -13.60
N VAL A 134 -7.38 16.34 -13.57
CA VAL A 134 -7.74 15.03 -13.05
C VAL A 134 -6.85 14.73 -11.86
N GLU A 135 -7.46 14.45 -10.72
CA GLU A 135 -6.77 14.03 -9.50
C GLU A 135 -6.39 12.55 -9.63
N LEU A 136 -5.10 12.26 -9.55
CA LEU A 136 -4.53 10.92 -9.61
C LEU A 136 -4.36 10.29 -8.22
N ALA A 137 -4.07 11.14 -7.23
CA ALA A 137 -4.03 10.82 -5.80
C ALA A 137 -4.39 12.09 -5.02
N PRO A 138 -4.79 11.99 -3.75
CA PRO A 138 -5.15 13.15 -2.93
C PRO A 138 -4.10 14.26 -2.97
N GLY A 139 -4.48 15.42 -3.52
CA GLY A 139 -3.58 16.57 -3.70
C GLY A 139 -2.57 16.47 -4.85
N LYS A 140 -2.66 15.45 -5.69
CA LYS A 140 -1.82 15.27 -6.89
C LYS A 140 -2.69 15.24 -8.12
N ASP A 141 -2.79 16.35 -8.84
CA ASP A 141 -3.58 16.49 -10.05
C ASP A 141 -2.69 16.66 -11.29
N GLY A 142 -3.20 16.21 -12.42
CA GLY A 142 -2.59 16.41 -13.72
C GLY A 142 -3.57 17.05 -14.69
N MET A 143 -3.06 17.71 -15.72
CA MET A 143 -3.87 18.41 -16.71
C MET A 143 -4.00 17.60 -17.99
N ILE A 144 -5.25 17.41 -18.45
CA ILE A 144 -5.54 16.96 -19.81
C ILE A 144 -5.80 18.19 -20.65
N HIS A 145 -5.00 18.38 -21.70
CA HIS A 145 -5.26 19.46 -22.66
C HIS A 145 -6.47 19.07 -23.55
N ILE A 146 -7.27 20.06 -24.00
CA ILE A 146 -8.46 19.85 -24.84
C ILE A 146 -8.18 18.99 -26.10
N LYS A 147 -6.98 19.07 -26.65
CA LYS A 147 -6.53 18.24 -27.80
C LYS A 147 -6.32 16.76 -27.46
N ASP A 148 -6.15 16.45 -26.17
CA ASP A 148 -5.82 15.12 -25.65
C ASP A 148 -6.99 14.45 -24.90
N LEU A 149 -8.20 15.08 -25.01
CA LEU A 149 -9.44 14.55 -24.45
C LEU A 149 -9.99 13.39 -25.28
N GLU A 150 -10.18 13.60 -26.58
CA GLU A 150 -10.76 12.65 -27.52
C GLU A 150 -10.05 12.65 -28.89
N PHE A 151 -10.35 11.62 -29.70
CA PHE A 151 -9.89 11.54 -31.09
C PHE A 151 -10.59 12.55 -32.00
N LYS A 152 -11.83 12.93 -31.66
CA LYS A 152 -12.58 13.96 -32.38
C LYS A 152 -12.24 15.33 -31.83
N ARG A 153 -12.30 16.34 -32.68
CA ARG A 153 -12.10 17.73 -32.26
C ARG A 153 -13.23 18.16 -31.32
N THR A 154 -12.88 18.41 -30.09
CA THR A 154 -13.77 18.86 -29.03
C THR A 154 -13.76 20.39 -28.99
N GLU A 155 -14.93 21.02 -29.01
CA GLU A 155 -15.06 22.48 -28.94
C GLU A 155 -15.05 22.98 -27.49
N LYS A 156 -15.69 22.21 -26.58
CA LYS A 156 -15.73 22.52 -25.15
C LYS A 156 -15.40 21.27 -24.34
N VAL A 157 -14.65 21.44 -23.30
CA VAL A 157 -14.25 20.34 -22.40
C VAL A 157 -15.46 19.70 -21.73
N GLU A 158 -16.48 20.52 -21.41
CA GLU A 158 -17.72 20.10 -20.75
C GLU A 158 -18.60 19.19 -21.61
N ASP A 159 -18.38 19.14 -22.94
CA ASP A 159 -19.07 18.20 -23.82
C ASP A 159 -18.61 16.76 -23.65
N VAL A 160 -17.43 16.57 -23.04
CA VAL A 160 -16.78 15.23 -22.89
C VAL A 160 -16.64 14.82 -21.42
N LEU A 161 -16.31 15.75 -20.53
CA LEU A 161 -16.07 15.50 -19.13
C LEU A 161 -16.77 16.52 -18.25
N ASN A 162 -17.35 16.05 -17.14
CA ASN A 162 -17.92 16.89 -16.11
C ASN A 162 -17.09 16.80 -14.82
N ILE A 163 -17.21 17.84 -13.98
CA ILE A 163 -16.58 17.80 -12.64
C ILE A 163 -17.19 16.66 -11.85
N GLY A 164 -16.31 15.80 -11.31
CA GLY A 164 -16.70 14.62 -10.55
C GLY A 164 -16.65 13.31 -11.35
N ASP A 165 -16.56 13.37 -12.68
CA ASP A 165 -16.44 12.19 -13.52
C ASP A 165 -15.12 11.45 -13.26
N MET A 166 -15.17 10.13 -13.33
CA MET A 166 -14.00 9.27 -13.26
C MET A 166 -13.56 8.90 -14.66
N THR A 167 -12.27 9.08 -14.96
CA THR A 167 -11.76 8.79 -16.31
C THR A 167 -10.37 8.18 -16.28
N TRP A 168 -10.08 7.36 -17.29
CA TRP A 168 -8.75 6.83 -17.51
C TRP A 168 -7.88 7.86 -18.20
N VAL A 169 -6.67 8.02 -17.71
CA VAL A 169 -5.68 8.96 -18.24
C VAL A 169 -4.31 8.30 -18.31
N LYS A 170 -3.53 8.65 -19.32
CA LYS A 170 -2.13 8.27 -19.45
C LYS A 170 -1.25 9.46 -19.13
N VAL A 171 -0.21 9.25 -18.32
CA VAL A 171 0.80 10.27 -18.07
C VAL A 171 1.71 10.37 -19.28
N MET A 172 1.72 11.53 -19.94
CA MET A 172 2.53 11.77 -21.12
C MET A 172 3.89 12.34 -20.76
N GLU A 173 3.90 13.32 -19.87
CA GLU A 173 5.10 14.07 -19.50
C GLU A 173 4.92 14.69 -18.12
N ILE A 174 6.02 14.87 -17.41
CA ILE A 174 6.08 15.65 -16.18
C ILE A 174 7.10 16.78 -16.43
N ASP A 175 6.66 18.03 -16.33
CA ASP A 175 7.54 19.15 -16.57
C ASP A 175 8.50 19.40 -15.38
N ASP A 176 9.52 20.24 -15.58
CA ASP A 176 10.52 20.60 -14.56
C ASP A 176 9.92 21.25 -13.30
N ARG A 177 8.67 21.68 -13.37
CA ARG A 177 7.90 22.25 -12.25
C ARG A 177 7.02 21.21 -11.56
N GLY A 178 7.12 19.92 -11.95
CA GLY A 178 6.35 18.84 -11.40
C GLY A 178 4.88 18.80 -11.87
N ARG A 179 4.52 19.55 -12.94
CA ARG A 179 3.17 19.49 -13.50
C ARG A 179 3.05 18.29 -14.43
N VAL A 180 1.97 17.53 -14.23
CA VAL A 180 1.71 16.27 -14.93
C VAL A 180 0.80 16.54 -16.12
N ASN A 181 1.28 16.26 -17.33
CA ASN A 181 0.51 16.31 -18.54
C ASN A 181 -0.11 14.94 -18.83
N LEU A 182 -1.43 14.92 -19.00
CA LEU A 182 -2.23 13.73 -19.17
C LEU A 182 -2.87 13.69 -20.55
N SER A 183 -3.10 12.46 -21.06
CA SER A 183 -3.87 12.20 -22.28
C SER A 183 -4.95 11.16 -22.02
N ARG A 184 -6.22 11.52 -22.23
CA ARG A 184 -7.34 10.58 -22.18
C ARG A 184 -7.41 9.75 -23.46
N LYS A 185 -7.19 10.35 -24.62
CA LYS A 185 -7.23 9.64 -25.92
C LYS A 185 -6.21 8.51 -25.98
N ASP A 186 -4.98 8.72 -25.48
CA ASP A 186 -3.95 7.69 -25.47
C ASP A 186 -4.24 6.60 -24.43
N ALA A 187 -4.90 6.96 -23.32
CA ALA A 187 -5.38 5.98 -22.35
C ALA A 187 -6.46 5.07 -22.96
N ILE A 188 -7.45 5.62 -23.65
CA ILE A 188 -8.50 4.84 -24.33
C ILE A 188 -7.87 3.90 -25.37
N LYS A 189 -6.98 4.41 -26.21
CA LYS A 189 -6.29 3.62 -27.23
C LYS A 189 -5.53 2.43 -26.65
N GLU A 190 -4.82 2.64 -25.55
CA GLU A 190 -4.02 1.59 -24.92
C GLU A 190 -4.93 0.55 -24.24
N ARG A 191 -6.03 0.98 -23.60
CA ARG A 191 -7.01 0.07 -23.00
C ARG A 191 -7.73 -0.78 -24.05
N GLU A 192 -8.10 -0.19 -25.18
CA GLU A 192 -8.67 -0.94 -26.32
C GLU A 192 -7.68 -1.98 -26.87
N ALA A 193 -6.40 -1.62 -26.96
CA ALA A 193 -5.35 -2.55 -27.38
C ALA A 193 -5.16 -3.71 -26.38
N MET A 194 -5.42 -3.49 -25.09
CA MET A 194 -5.42 -4.51 -24.03
C MET A 194 -6.73 -5.32 -23.95
N GLY A 195 -7.73 -5.02 -24.80
CA GLY A 195 -9.02 -5.70 -24.80
C GLY A 195 -9.96 -5.27 -23.65
N LEU A 196 -9.64 -4.20 -22.92
CA LEU A 196 -10.42 -3.62 -21.86
C LEU A 196 -11.32 -2.53 -22.44
N ARG A 197 -12.60 -2.83 -22.66
CA ARG A 197 -13.61 -1.81 -23.04
C ARG A 197 -14.17 -1.14 -21.79
N ASP A 198 -14.55 0.16 -21.93
CA ASP A 198 -15.25 0.91 -20.87
C ASP A 198 -16.64 0.35 -20.63
#